data_8e16b32f5c59b68f7a18f70cd96a0d38
#
_entry.id   8e16b32f5c59b68f7a18f70cd96a0d38
#
_cell.length_a   1.000
_cell.length_b   1.000
_cell.length_c   1.000
_cell.angle_alpha   90.00
_cell.angle_beta   90.00
_cell.angle_gamma   90.00
#
_symmetry.space_group_name_H-M   'P 1'
#
loop_
_entity.id
_entity.type
_entity.pdbx_description
1 polymer ?
#
loop_
_entity_poly.entity_id
_entity_poly.type
_entity_poly.pdbx_seq_one_letter_code
_entity_poly.pdbx_strand_id
1 'polypeptide(L)'
;MSARRSTRASNDRVESLAPNLAHVLAVIALAVFAAIHFRAGAGRVAPSSGDASDSKSVSAGFAIPTEKMASASASLGSHPAGRKLTVDDLILGCSPLAGIYASSTPERATETVRAALDAGITRFDTAPHYGLGLSERRLGDALRECGADMSKTRVYTKVGRVMKPKDEVTASEKESAVEWGNVPGDPGCIFPDAPVDVLPVLDYTGPGFRRSHADSLARLRLGSVDGLRIHDAEDEARYAQANAGGGVAELVKLRDDERAIREVSLGMNDAAFVRRMLEDNPPGTFDSVMMAGAWNLLDQDGGDVLWECERRGVAVHNAGIFASGLLVGGSHYKYAP
;
A
#
# COMPACT_ATOMS: atom_id res chain seq x y z
N MET A 1 3.35 -57.54 11.51
CA MET A 1 2.91 -56.85 10.30
C MET A 1 2.16 -55.56 10.68
N SER A 2 2.85 -54.51 11.11
CA SER A 2 2.24 -53.19 11.34
C SER A 2 3.34 -52.12 11.44
N ALA A 3 3.93 -51.72 10.32
CA ALA A 3 4.87 -50.60 10.27
C ALA A 3 5.09 -50.00 8.85
N ARG A 4 4.10 -50.12 7.96
CA ARG A 4 4.25 -49.56 6.57
C ARG A 4 3.10 -48.69 6.11
N ARG A 5 2.23 -48.15 7.02
CA ARG A 5 1.13 -47.22 6.63
C ARG A 5 1.29 -45.76 7.05
N SER A 6 2.36 -45.40 7.75
CA SER A 6 2.52 -44.02 8.28
C SER A 6 3.36 -43.07 7.39
N THR A 7 4.12 -43.58 6.43
CA THR A 7 5.03 -42.74 5.63
C THR A 7 4.42 -42.24 4.29
N ARG A 8 3.27 -42.78 3.85
CA ARG A 8 2.66 -42.39 2.57
C ARG A 8 1.77 -41.16 2.70
N ALA A 9 1.18 -40.90 3.86
CA ALA A 9 0.28 -39.75 4.09
C ALA A 9 1.02 -38.42 4.30
N SER A 10 2.33 -38.43 4.60
CA SER A 10 3.12 -37.20 4.77
C SER A 10 3.72 -36.69 3.44
N ASN A 11 3.99 -37.58 2.49
CA ASN A 11 4.51 -37.18 1.18
C ASN A 11 3.45 -36.57 0.27
N ASP A 12 2.20 -37.06 0.34
CA ASP A 12 1.11 -36.51 -0.49
C ASP A 12 0.73 -35.06 -0.12
N ARG A 13 1.03 -34.63 1.12
CA ARG A 13 0.82 -33.22 1.54
C ARG A 13 1.94 -32.28 1.08
N VAL A 14 3.13 -32.77 0.87
CA VAL A 14 4.27 -31.94 0.38
C VAL A 14 4.19 -31.76 -1.12
N GLU A 15 3.72 -32.76 -1.87
CA GLU A 15 3.53 -32.64 -3.32
C GLU A 15 2.35 -31.75 -3.72
N SER A 16 1.33 -31.57 -2.86
CA SER A 16 0.20 -30.67 -3.15
C SER A 16 0.52 -29.17 -2.92
N LEU A 17 1.62 -28.84 -2.23
CA LEU A 17 2.04 -27.46 -1.98
C LEU A 17 2.99 -26.90 -3.04
N ALA A 18 3.64 -27.77 -3.81
CA ALA A 18 4.58 -27.37 -4.86
C ALA A 18 3.93 -26.58 -6.01
N PRO A 19 2.74 -26.95 -6.53
CA PRO A 19 2.09 -26.16 -7.58
C PRO A 19 1.63 -24.78 -7.11
N ASN A 20 1.24 -24.62 -5.84
CA ASN A 20 0.79 -23.34 -5.30
C ASN A 20 1.93 -22.34 -5.14
N LEU A 21 3.12 -22.79 -4.72
CA LEU A 21 4.31 -21.93 -4.61
C LEU A 21 4.80 -21.47 -6.00
N ALA A 22 4.73 -22.35 -7.00
CA ALA A 22 5.03 -21.99 -8.38
C ALA A 22 4.03 -20.98 -8.95
N HIS A 23 2.74 -21.03 -8.57
CA HIS A 23 1.74 -20.03 -8.96
C HIS A 23 1.95 -18.68 -8.27
N VAL A 24 2.32 -18.64 -6.99
CA VAL A 24 2.67 -17.40 -6.28
C VAL A 24 3.89 -16.73 -6.92
N LEU A 25 4.91 -17.50 -7.24
CA LEU A 25 6.08 -17.01 -7.97
C LEU A 25 5.72 -16.59 -9.40
N ALA A 26 4.77 -17.27 -10.07
CA ALA A 26 4.26 -16.91 -11.38
C ALA A 26 3.40 -15.63 -11.35
N VAL A 27 2.60 -15.39 -10.32
CA VAL A 27 1.83 -14.16 -10.14
C VAL A 27 2.74 -12.97 -9.85
N ILE A 28 3.76 -13.15 -9.04
CA ILE A 28 4.82 -12.15 -8.82
C ILE A 28 5.60 -11.94 -10.13
N ALA A 29 5.93 -13.01 -10.86
CA ALA A 29 6.60 -12.95 -12.16
C ALA A 29 5.68 -12.35 -13.25
N LEU A 30 4.37 -12.61 -13.26
CA LEU A 30 3.44 -12.02 -14.24
C LEU A 30 3.23 -10.52 -14.00
N ALA A 31 3.19 -10.06 -12.77
CA ALA A 31 3.17 -8.63 -12.46
C ALA A 31 4.46 -7.94 -12.93
N VAL A 32 5.61 -8.62 -12.80
CA VAL A 32 6.92 -8.19 -13.30
C VAL A 32 6.99 -8.32 -14.83
N PHE A 33 6.47 -9.42 -15.41
CA PHE A 33 6.51 -9.68 -16.85
C PHE A 33 5.58 -8.78 -17.66
N ALA A 34 4.42 -8.40 -17.12
CA ALA A 34 3.54 -7.41 -17.74
C ALA A 34 4.20 -6.02 -17.82
N ALA A 35 5.03 -5.64 -16.86
CA ALA A 35 5.81 -4.41 -16.89
C ALA A 35 6.95 -4.46 -17.95
N ILE A 36 7.51 -5.64 -18.22
CA ILE A 36 8.61 -5.83 -19.18
C ILE A 36 8.13 -5.92 -20.64
N HIS A 37 6.98 -6.56 -20.90
CA HIS A 37 6.49 -6.80 -22.28
C HIS A 37 5.81 -5.58 -22.92
N PHE A 38 5.40 -4.58 -22.15
CA PHE A 38 4.86 -3.33 -22.69
C PHE A 38 5.93 -2.45 -23.41
N ARG A 39 7.22 -2.77 -23.26
CA ARG A 39 8.35 -2.04 -23.87
C ARG A 39 8.67 -2.44 -25.30
N ALA A 40 8.12 -3.55 -25.81
CA ALA A 40 8.46 -4.08 -27.13
C ALA A 40 7.68 -3.46 -28.31
N GLY A 41 6.67 -2.60 -28.05
CA GLY A 41 5.79 -2.02 -29.06
C GLY A 41 6.04 -0.55 -29.43
N ALA A 42 6.95 0.16 -28.75
CA ALA A 42 7.25 1.56 -29.08
C ALA A 42 8.39 1.65 -30.09
N GLY A 43 8.05 2.21 -31.25
CA GLY A 43 8.89 2.26 -32.44
C GLY A 43 10.27 2.88 -32.22
N ARG A 44 11.25 2.33 -32.89
CA ARG A 44 12.61 2.83 -33.00
C ARG A 44 12.59 4.19 -33.71
N VAL A 45 12.92 5.26 -32.98
CA VAL A 45 13.40 6.50 -33.59
C VAL A 45 14.92 6.44 -33.55
N ALA A 46 15.55 6.58 -34.74
CA ALA A 46 17.00 6.58 -34.90
C ALA A 46 17.62 7.84 -34.28
N PRO A 47 18.79 7.77 -33.65
CA PRO A 47 19.47 8.95 -33.14
C PRO A 47 20.18 9.69 -34.29
N SER A 48 19.94 11.01 -34.38
CA SER A 48 20.71 11.92 -35.19
C SER A 48 22.06 12.21 -34.51
N SER A 49 23.13 12.14 -35.32
CA SER A 49 24.50 12.46 -34.96
C SER A 49 24.68 13.94 -34.61
N GLY A 50 25.35 14.24 -33.52
CA GLY A 50 25.77 15.60 -33.14
C GLY A 50 26.74 15.57 -31.96
N ASP A 51 27.98 15.79 -32.30
CA ASP A 51 29.17 16.26 -31.58
C ASP A 51 29.49 15.87 -30.12
N ALA A 52 30.68 15.30 -30.03
CA ALA A 52 31.47 15.07 -28.84
C ALA A 52 32.16 16.34 -28.35
N SER A 53 32.09 16.66 -27.07
CA SER A 53 33.20 17.21 -26.29
C SER A 53 32.89 17.32 -24.80
N ASP A 54 33.92 16.99 -24.02
CA ASP A 54 34.14 17.18 -22.57
C ASP A 54 33.62 16.17 -21.58
N SER A 55 34.45 15.12 -21.41
CA SER A 55 34.52 14.30 -20.20
C SER A 55 35.23 15.03 -19.07
N LYS A 56 34.52 15.40 -18.01
CA LYS A 56 35.12 15.58 -16.69
C LYS A 56 34.52 14.56 -15.73
N SER A 57 35.36 13.56 -15.41
CA SER A 57 35.11 12.57 -14.37
C SER A 57 35.04 13.27 -12.99
N VAL A 58 33.89 13.25 -12.37
CA VAL A 58 33.76 13.55 -10.93
C VAL A 58 33.45 12.24 -10.23
N SER A 59 34.51 11.59 -9.76
CA SER A 59 34.39 10.51 -8.79
C SER A 59 34.19 11.10 -7.40
N ALA A 60 32.92 11.37 -7.03
CA ALA A 60 32.55 11.61 -5.67
C ALA A 60 32.30 10.26 -4.99
N GLY A 61 33.30 9.76 -4.26
CA GLY A 61 33.14 8.60 -3.40
C GLY A 61 32.13 8.92 -2.29
N PHE A 62 30.98 8.29 -2.33
CA PHE A 62 30.01 8.29 -1.24
C PHE A 62 30.56 7.35 -0.15
N ALA A 63 31.27 7.92 0.84
CA ALA A 63 31.61 7.22 2.06
C ALA A 63 30.38 7.23 2.99
N ILE A 64 29.74 6.09 3.13
CA ILE A 64 28.69 5.90 4.15
C ILE A 64 29.38 5.99 5.51
N PRO A 65 28.90 6.85 6.44
CA PRO A 65 29.49 6.93 7.78
C PRO A 65 29.28 5.61 8.52
N THR A 66 30.37 4.90 8.77
CA THR A 66 30.39 3.61 9.47
C THR A 66 29.87 3.67 10.91
N GLU A 67 29.82 4.84 11.52
CA GLU A 67 29.28 5.03 12.88
C GLU A 67 27.76 4.81 12.98
N LYS A 68 26.98 5.15 11.95
CA LYS A 68 25.53 4.87 11.93
C LYS A 68 25.20 3.37 11.81
N MET A 69 26.03 2.60 11.11
CA MET A 69 25.85 1.14 11.03
C MET A 69 26.20 0.41 12.33
N ALA A 70 27.17 0.90 13.10
CA ALA A 70 27.58 0.29 14.36
C ALA A 70 26.52 0.51 15.47
N SER A 71 25.82 1.65 15.49
CA SER A 71 24.77 1.91 16.48
C SER A 71 23.47 1.14 16.19
N ALA A 72 23.13 0.92 14.94
CA ALA A 72 21.98 0.09 14.54
C ALA A 72 22.20 -1.40 14.84
N SER A 73 23.44 -1.88 14.73
CA SER A 73 23.80 -3.27 15.04
C SER A 73 23.79 -3.60 16.54
N ALA A 74 23.98 -2.61 17.41
CA ALA A 74 24.07 -2.82 18.87
C ALA A 74 22.70 -2.86 19.57
N SER A 75 21.61 -2.45 18.93
CA SER A 75 20.26 -2.39 19.51
C SER A 75 19.26 -3.42 18.95
N LEU A 76 19.69 -4.27 18.03
CA LEU A 76 18.90 -5.43 17.60
C LEU A 76 18.87 -6.44 18.76
N GLY A 77 18.02 -6.15 19.75
CA GLY A 77 17.59 -7.15 20.72
C GLY A 77 17.18 -8.40 19.96
N SER A 78 17.52 -9.55 20.51
CA SER A 78 17.31 -10.87 19.93
C SER A 78 15.90 -11.03 19.38
N HIS A 79 15.72 -10.73 18.08
CA HIS A 79 14.56 -11.21 17.35
C HIS A 79 14.51 -12.73 17.52
N PRO A 80 13.35 -13.32 17.83
CA PRO A 80 13.22 -14.76 17.74
C PRO A 80 13.60 -15.16 16.33
N ALA A 81 14.78 -15.75 16.18
CA ALA A 81 15.39 -16.07 14.91
C ALA A 81 14.38 -16.79 14.01
N GLY A 82 13.95 -16.10 12.95
CA GLY A 82 13.48 -16.80 11.79
C GLY A 82 12.07 -17.37 11.81
N ARG A 83 11.03 -16.60 12.20
CA ARG A 83 9.69 -16.99 11.74
C ARG A 83 9.68 -16.93 10.18
N LYS A 84 9.50 -18.07 9.56
CA LYS A 84 9.32 -18.16 8.12
C LYS A 84 8.08 -17.36 7.72
N LEU A 85 8.20 -16.45 6.75
CA LEU A 85 7.05 -15.79 6.14
C LEU A 85 6.16 -16.85 5.48
N THR A 86 4.86 -16.68 5.61
CA THR A 86 3.83 -17.52 5.02
C THR A 86 2.93 -16.68 4.13
N VAL A 87 2.03 -17.30 3.39
CA VAL A 87 1.06 -16.57 2.58
C VAL A 87 0.15 -15.66 3.44
N ASP A 88 -0.08 -16.04 4.69
CA ASP A 88 -0.88 -15.24 5.63
C ASP A 88 -0.21 -13.91 6.03
N ASP A 89 1.09 -13.76 5.77
CA ASP A 89 1.83 -12.51 6.00
C ASP A 89 1.75 -11.56 4.79
N LEU A 90 1.22 -12.02 3.67
CA LEU A 90 1.12 -11.23 2.46
C LEU A 90 -0.20 -10.44 2.42
N ILE A 91 -0.08 -9.19 1.98
CA ILE A 91 -1.22 -8.29 1.72
C ILE A 91 -1.11 -7.83 0.28
N LEU A 92 -2.16 -8.04 -0.53
CA LEU A 92 -2.20 -7.51 -1.88
C LEU A 92 -2.46 -6.01 -1.85
N GLY A 93 -1.49 -5.20 -2.33
CA GLY A 93 -1.68 -3.78 -2.56
C GLY A 93 -2.53 -3.56 -3.82
N CYS A 94 -3.65 -2.87 -3.68
CA CYS A 94 -4.68 -2.75 -4.72
C CYS A 94 -4.60 -1.47 -5.57
N SER A 95 -3.58 -0.61 -5.40
CA SER A 95 -3.41 0.57 -6.27
C SER A 95 -3.34 0.21 -7.77
N PRO A 96 -2.71 -0.92 -8.19
CA PRO A 96 -2.70 -1.32 -9.59
C PRO A 96 -4.07 -1.71 -10.15
N LEU A 97 -5.05 -2.05 -9.31
CA LEU A 97 -6.42 -2.30 -9.78
C LEU A 97 -7.06 -1.04 -10.38
N ALA A 98 -6.64 0.15 -9.97
CA ALA A 98 -7.05 1.43 -10.54
C ALA A 98 -6.19 1.86 -11.75
N GLY A 99 -5.19 1.07 -12.15
CA GLY A 99 -4.32 1.42 -13.27
C GLY A 99 -3.24 2.44 -12.91
N ILE A 100 -2.41 2.16 -11.87
CA ILE A 100 -1.28 3.03 -11.54
C ILE A 100 -0.25 3.04 -12.68
N TYR A 101 0.16 4.21 -13.13
CA TYR A 101 1.06 4.52 -14.26
C TYR A 101 0.60 4.04 -15.65
N ALA A 102 -0.39 3.16 -15.75
CA ALA A 102 -0.93 2.66 -17.00
C ALA A 102 -2.37 2.22 -16.81
N SER A 103 -3.21 2.38 -17.84
CA SER A 103 -4.59 1.93 -17.81
C SER A 103 -4.72 0.43 -17.54
N SER A 104 -5.75 0.09 -16.78
CA SER A 104 -6.12 -1.30 -16.46
C SER A 104 -7.61 -1.49 -16.69
N THR A 105 -8.03 -2.74 -17.00
CA THR A 105 -9.45 -3.04 -17.20
C THR A 105 -10.08 -3.67 -15.96
N PRO A 106 -11.42 -3.65 -15.81
CA PRO A 106 -12.09 -4.36 -14.72
C PRO A 106 -11.78 -5.87 -14.71
N GLU A 107 -11.70 -6.49 -15.90
CA GLU A 107 -11.42 -7.92 -16.06
C GLU A 107 -10.02 -8.24 -15.52
N ARG A 108 -9.02 -7.39 -15.83
CA ARG A 108 -7.66 -7.56 -15.33
C ARG A 108 -7.58 -7.38 -13.80
N ALA A 109 -8.39 -6.49 -13.26
CA ALA A 109 -8.50 -6.33 -11.80
C ALA A 109 -9.09 -7.60 -11.16
N THR A 110 -10.15 -8.16 -11.74
CA THR A 110 -10.76 -9.43 -11.29
C THR A 110 -9.78 -10.60 -11.40
N GLU A 111 -9.05 -10.72 -12.52
CA GLU A 111 -8.01 -11.76 -12.70
C GLU A 111 -6.92 -11.65 -11.62
N THR A 112 -6.47 -10.44 -11.29
CA THR A 112 -5.46 -10.19 -10.26
C THR A 112 -5.95 -10.64 -8.89
N VAL A 113 -7.19 -10.27 -8.52
CA VAL A 113 -7.79 -10.67 -7.23
C VAL A 113 -8.00 -12.18 -7.17
N ARG A 114 -8.48 -12.79 -8.26
CA ARG A 114 -8.65 -14.25 -8.36
C ARG A 114 -7.32 -14.97 -8.16
N ALA A 115 -6.27 -14.56 -8.85
CA ALA A 115 -4.95 -15.15 -8.71
C ALA A 115 -4.39 -15.03 -7.28
N ALA A 116 -4.66 -13.92 -6.60
CA ALA A 116 -4.28 -13.73 -5.19
C ALA A 116 -5.03 -14.71 -4.28
N LEU A 117 -6.36 -14.85 -4.45
CA LEU A 117 -7.19 -15.77 -3.69
C LEU A 117 -6.78 -17.24 -3.93
N ASP A 118 -6.51 -17.61 -5.19
CA ASP A 118 -6.05 -18.95 -5.57
C ASP A 118 -4.67 -19.27 -4.96
N ALA A 119 -3.82 -18.25 -4.78
CA ALA A 119 -2.55 -18.37 -4.08
C ALA A 119 -2.68 -18.40 -2.54
N GLY A 120 -3.89 -18.24 -2.00
CA GLY A 120 -4.16 -18.21 -0.57
C GLY A 120 -4.00 -16.82 0.07
N ILE A 121 -3.78 -15.74 -0.70
CA ILE A 121 -3.73 -14.37 -0.18
C ILE A 121 -5.17 -13.92 0.09
N THR A 122 -5.46 -13.63 1.36
CA THR A 122 -6.80 -13.23 1.80
C THR A 122 -6.83 -11.81 2.38
N ARG A 123 -5.73 -11.07 2.30
CA ARG A 123 -5.62 -9.70 2.80
C ARG A 123 -5.40 -8.73 1.64
N PHE A 124 -6.19 -7.66 1.62
CA PHE A 124 -6.23 -6.66 0.55
C PHE A 124 -6.12 -5.26 1.14
N ASP A 125 -5.26 -4.42 0.57
CA ASP A 125 -5.09 -3.02 0.97
C ASP A 125 -5.42 -2.09 -0.19
N THR A 126 -6.43 -1.23 -0.01
CA THR A 126 -6.88 -0.26 -1.00
C THR A 126 -6.94 1.16 -0.42
N ALA A 127 -7.43 2.13 -1.16
CA ALA A 127 -7.66 3.50 -0.71
C ALA A 127 -8.68 4.24 -1.58
N PRO A 128 -9.39 5.25 -1.02
CA PRO A 128 -10.18 6.19 -1.81
C PRO A 128 -9.34 6.92 -2.87
N HIS A 129 -8.10 7.29 -2.52
CA HIS A 129 -7.17 7.97 -3.41
C HIS A 129 -6.81 7.15 -4.66
N TYR A 130 -6.79 5.83 -4.60
CA TYR A 130 -6.37 4.99 -5.71
C TYR A 130 -7.38 5.04 -6.87
N GLY A 131 -7.06 5.89 -7.86
CA GLY A 131 -7.92 6.18 -8.99
C GLY A 131 -9.26 6.82 -8.57
N LEU A 132 -9.25 7.68 -7.54
CA LEU A 132 -10.42 8.40 -7.03
C LEU A 132 -11.61 7.46 -6.77
N GLY A 133 -11.35 6.39 -6.00
CA GLY A 133 -12.31 5.36 -5.62
C GLY A 133 -12.45 4.20 -6.62
N LEU A 134 -11.74 4.23 -7.74
CA LEU A 134 -11.82 3.16 -8.75
C LEU A 134 -11.29 1.83 -8.22
N SER A 135 -10.17 1.85 -7.47
CA SER A 135 -9.60 0.64 -6.87
C SER A 135 -10.57 -0.04 -5.92
N GLU A 136 -11.26 0.74 -5.07
CA GLU A 136 -12.25 0.20 -4.14
C GLU A 136 -13.43 -0.45 -4.87
N ARG A 137 -13.96 0.21 -5.92
CA ARG A 137 -15.04 -0.37 -6.73
C ARG A 137 -14.61 -1.69 -7.38
N ARG A 138 -13.45 -1.70 -8.03
CA ARG A 138 -12.91 -2.89 -8.71
C ARG A 138 -12.60 -4.02 -7.73
N LEU A 139 -12.05 -3.71 -6.55
CA LEU A 139 -11.79 -4.71 -5.52
C LEU A 139 -13.10 -5.34 -5.02
N GLY A 140 -14.10 -4.52 -4.69
CA GLY A 140 -15.39 -5.02 -4.20
C GLY A 140 -16.13 -5.87 -5.25
N ASP A 141 -16.09 -5.46 -6.52
CA ASP A 141 -16.67 -6.23 -7.63
C ASP A 141 -15.91 -7.55 -7.82
N ALA A 142 -14.57 -7.53 -7.82
CA ALA A 142 -13.73 -8.70 -8.00
C ALA A 142 -13.89 -9.72 -6.85
N LEU A 143 -13.91 -9.27 -5.58
CA LEU A 143 -14.12 -10.17 -4.44
C LEU A 143 -15.46 -10.91 -4.54
N ARG A 144 -16.52 -10.20 -4.95
CA ARG A 144 -17.84 -10.80 -5.14
C ARG A 144 -17.87 -11.76 -6.33
N GLU A 145 -17.30 -11.38 -7.48
CA GLU A 145 -17.25 -12.21 -8.68
C GLU A 145 -16.42 -13.48 -8.47
N CYS A 146 -15.34 -13.38 -7.71
CA CYS A 146 -14.51 -14.53 -7.36
C CYS A 146 -15.12 -15.42 -6.26
N GLY A 147 -16.24 -15.01 -5.64
CA GLY A 147 -16.86 -15.76 -4.54
C GLY A 147 -15.96 -15.82 -3.29
N ALA A 148 -15.25 -14.72 -2.98
CA ALA A 148 -14.34 -14.67 -1.85
C ALA A 148 -15.05 -14.99 -0.52
N ASP A 149 -14.44 -15.86 0.29
CA ASP A 149 -14.92 -16.16 1.65
C ASP A 149 -14.64 -14.96 2.57
N MET A 150 -15.64 -14.09 2.74
CA MET A 150 -15.52 -12.88 3.54
C MET A 150 -15.30 -13.16 5.03
N SER A 151 -15.51 -14.37 5.51
CA SER A 151 -15.16 -14.73 6.88
C SER A 151 -13.64 -14.85 7.11
N LYS A 152 -12.89 -15.10 6.03
CA LYS A 152 -11.43 -15.23 6.02
C LYS A 152 -10.75 -14.03 5.35
N THR A 153 -11.46 -13.27 4.52
CA THR A 153 -10.91 -12.14 3.80
C THR A 153 -10.85 -10.92 4.70
N ARG A 154 -9.72 -10.21 4.64
CA ARG A 154 -9.48 -8.95 5.35
C ARG A 154 -9.29 -7.83 4.34
N VAL A 155 -10.02 -6.74 4.54
CA VAL A 155 -9.93 -5.56 3.68
C VAL A 155 -9.53 -4.36 4.53
N TYR A 156 -8.47 -3.71 4.10
CA TYR A 156 -7.99 -2.45 4.65
C TYR A 156 -8.23 -1.35 3.62
N THR A 157 -8.77 -0.22 4.06
CA THR A 157 -8.82 1.01 3.26
C THR A 157 -8.29 2.19 4.05
N LYS A 158 -8.38 3.40 3.49
CA LYS A 158 -7.74 4.56 4.08
C LYS A 158 -8.73 5.72 4.25
N VAL A 159 -8.37 6.67 5.10
CA VAL A 159 -9.13 7.90 5.38
C VAL A 159 -8.22 9.12 5.29
N GLY A 160 -8.79 10.31 5.16
CA GLY A 160 -8.09 11.59 5.01
C GLY A 160 -8.39 12.27 3.69
N ARG A 161 -8.95 11.54 2.72
CA ARG A 161 -9.45 12.08 1.46
C ARG A 161 -10.89 11.66 1.25
N VAL A 162 -11.76 12.62 1.02
CA VAL A 162 -13.17 12.40 0.66
C VAL A 162 -13.31 12.57 -0.85
N MET A 163 -13.79 11.54 -1.54
CA MET A 163 -14.03 11.60 -2.98
C MET A 163 -15.39 12.27 -3.23
N LYS A 164 -15.39 13.53 -3.72
CA LYS A 164 -16.62 14.28 -3.97
C LYS A 164 -16.89 14.47 -5.46
N PRO A 165 -18.14 14.36 -5.91
CA PRO A 165 -18.54 14.88 -7.22
C PRO A 165 -18.13 16.35 -7.38
N LYS A 166 -17.66 16.73 -8.56
CA LYS A 166 -17.16 18.09 -8.83
C LYS A 166 -18.18 19.20 -8.57
N ASP A 167 -19.45 18.92 -8.77
CA ASP A 167 -20.57 19.83 -8.53
C ASP A 167 -20.95 19.98 -7.05
N GLU A 168 -20.55 19.02 -6.20
CA GLU A 168 -20.71 19.07 -4.75
C GLU A 168 -19.54 19.77 -4.04
N VAL A 169 -18.43 20.03 -4.73
CA VAL A 169 -17.24 20.67 -4.15
C VAL A 169 -17.45 22.18 -4.12
N THR A 170 -17.46 22.76 -2.93
CA THR A 170 -17.64 24.21 -2.71
C THR A 170 -16.45 25.02 -3.24
N ALA A 171 -16.65 26.32 -3.47
CA ALA A 171 -15.57 27.22 -3.89
C ALA A 171 -14.42 27.24 -2.86
N SER A 172 -14.74 27.28 -1.57
CA SER A 172 -13.74 27.25 -0.51
C SER A 172 -12.94 25.95 -0.49
N GLU A 173 -13.58 24.79 -0.68
CA GLU A 173 -12.88 23.52 -0.77
C GLU A 173 -11.97 23.44 -2.00
N LYS A 174 -12.39 23.99 -3.14
CA LYS A 174 -11.55 24.06 -4.35
C LYS A 174 -10.29 24.87 -4.13
N GLU A 175 -10.35 25.89 -3.30
CA GLU A 175 -9.23 26.76 -3.00
C GLU A 175 -8.27 26.18 -1.96
N SER A 176 -8.80 25.48 -0.93
CA SER A 176 -8.03 25.14 0.27
C SER A 176 -7.90 23.63 0.58
N ALA A 177 -8.76 22.79 0.00
CA ALA A 177 -8.85 21.38 0.40
C ALA A 177 -8.75 20.38 -0.76
N VAL A 178 -8.96 20.78 -2.02
CA VAL A 178 -8.78 19.86 -3.16
C VAL A 178 -7.29 19.58 -3.36
N GLU A 179 -6.94 18.30 -3.41
CA GLU A 179 -5.57 17.87 -3.68
C GLU A 179 -5.31 17.88 -5.20
N TRP A 180 -5.05 19.10 -5.72
CA TRP A 180 -4.65 19.28 -7.11
C TRP A 180 -3.32 18.57 -7.39
N GLY A 181 -3.10 18.14 -8.63
CA GLY A 181 -1.95 17.31 -9.03
C GLY A 181 -2.30 15.80 -9.05
N ASN A 182 -3.39 15.39 -8.37
CA ASN A 182 -3.86 14.02 -8.34
C ASN A 182 -5.20 13.81 -9.07
N VAL A 183 -5.65 14.79 -9.86
CA VAL A 183 -6.87 14.69 -10.66
C VAL A 183 -6.54 14.41 -12.13
N PRO A 184 -7.43 13.72 -12.87
CA PRO A 184 -7.21 13.47 -14.30
C PRO A 184 -6.99 14.77 -15.10
N GLY A 185 -5.91 14.79 -15.87
CA GLY A 185 -5.46 15.96 -16.63
C GLY A 185 -4.32 16.72 -15.95
N ASP A 186 -4.06 16.52 -14.68
CA ASP A 186 -2.89 17.09 -14.01
C ASP A 186 -1.61 16.31 -14.36
N PRO A 187 -0.45 16.97 -14.53
CA PRO A 187 0.80 16.30 -14.88
C PRO A 187 1.26 15.25 -13.86
N GLY A 188 0.86 15.39 -12.60
CA GLY A 188 1.20 14.46 -11.51
C GLY A 188 0.22 13.30 -11.34
N CYS A 189 -0.87 13.24 -12.10
CA CYS A 189 -1.86 12.18 -11.97
C CYS A 189 -1.30 10.85 -12.46
N ILE A 190 -1.11 9.93 -11.54
CA ILE A 190 -0.56 8.59 -11.82
C ILE A 190 -1.65 7.54 -12.11
N PHE A 191 -2.92 7.91 -12.09
CA PHE A 191 -4.07 7.04 -12.34
C PHE A 191 -4.84 7.49 -13.59
N PRO A 192 -4.45 7.03 -14.78
CA PRO A 192 -5.05 7.50 -16.04
C PRO A 192 -6.55 7.15 -16.20
N ASP A 193 -7.03 6.11 -15.50
CA ASP A 193 -8.42 5.67 -15.56
C ASP A 193 -9.30 6.31 -14.47
N ALA A 194 -8.78 7.24 -13.67
CA ALA A 194 -9.56 7.89 -12.62
C ALA A 194 -10.74 8.68 -13.21
N PRO A 195 -11.90 8.71 -12.52
CA PRO A 195 -13.08 9.44 -13.00
C PRO A 195 -12.80 10.94 -13.07
N VAL A 196 -13.24 11.58 -14.18
CA VAL A 196 -12.98 13.01 -14.44
C VAL A 196 -13.95 13.95 -13.72
N ASP A 197 -15.03 13.42 -13.15
CA ASP A 197 -16.11 14.13 -12.47
C ASP A 197 -16.01 14.08 -10.94
N VAL A 198 -14.92 13.54 -10.40
CA VAL A 198 -14.65 13.40 -8.95
C VAL A 198 -13.40 14.20 -8.58
N LEU A 199 -13.43 14.82 -7.40
CA LEU A 199 -12.28 15.50 -6.81
C LEU A 199 -11.91 14.91 -5.45
N PRO A 200 -10.61 14.74 -5.16
CA PRO A 200 -10.12 14.35 -3.84
C PRO A 200 -10.09 15.58 -2.92
N VAL A 201 -10.95 15.63 -1.92
CA VAL A 201 -11.00 16.68 -0.91
C VAL A 201 -10.32 16.19 0.36
N LEU A 202 -9.28 16.89 0.80
CA LEU A 202 -8.55 16.59 2.02
C LEU A 202 -9.43 16.95 3.23
N ASP A 203 -9.70 15.97 4.09
CA ASP A 203 -10.41 16.17 5.35
C ASP A 203 -9.94 15.10 6.35
N TYR A 204 -9.02 15.52 7.23
CA TYR A 204 -8.44 14.66 8.28
C TYR A 204 -9.13 14.82 9.63
N THR A 205 -10.25 15.51 9.68
CA THR A 205 -11.07 15.64 10.88
C THR A 205 -11.83 14.35 11.19
N GLY A 206 -12.37 14.22 12.41
CA GLY A 206 -13.23 13.09 12.77
C GLY A 206 -14.44 12.91 11.83
N PRO A 207 -15.24 13.98 11.54
CA PRO A 207 -16.32 13.91 10.54
C PRO A 207 -15.84 13.50 9.15
N GLY A 208 -14.68 14.00 8.69
CA GLY A 208 -14.07 13.64 7.42
C GLY A 208 -13.71 12.16 7.34
N PHE A 209 -13.12 11.60 8.40
CA PHE A 209 -12.80 10.18 8.48
C PHE A 209 -14.06 9.30 8.46
N ARG A 210 -15.08 9.68 9.20
CA ARG A 210 -16.37 8.97 9.20
C ARG A 210 -17.04 9.00 7.82
N ARG A 211 -17.03 10.14 7.14
CA ARG A 211 -17.54 10.27 5.78
C ARG A 211 -16.75 9.41 4.81
N SER A 212 -15.41 9.50 4.83
CA SER A 212 -14.54 8.70 3.98
C SER A 212 -14.77 7.20 4.17
N HIS A 213 -14.93 6.73 5.43
CA HIS A 213 -15.26 5.34 5.75
C HIS A 213 -16.60 4.91 5.13
N ALA A 214 -17.67 5.67 5.36
CA ALA A 214 -18.99 5.36 4.81
C ALA A 214 -18.99 5.29 3.27
N ASP A 215 -18.32 6.24 2.62
CA ASP A 215 -18.19 6.28 1.17
C ASP A 215 -17.33 5.11 0.63
N SER A 216 -16.31 4.67 1.38
CA SER A 216 -15.50 3.48 1.05
C SER A 216 -16.33 2.21 1.12
N LEU A 217 -17.15 2.02 2.15
CA LEU A 217 -18.06 0.87 2.25
C LEU A 217 -19.03 0.82 1.06
N ALA A 218 -19.57 1.97 0.65
CA ALA A 218 -20.45 2.06 -0.51
C ALA A 218 -19.73 1.68 -1.82
N ARG A 219 -18.48 2.15 -2.03
CA ARG A 219 -17.69 1.82 -3.23
C ARG A 219 -17.27 0.36 -3.26
N LEU A 220 -16.83 -0.20 -2.14
CA LEU A 220 -16.48 -1.61 -1.98
C LEU A 220 -17.71 -2.53 -2.01
N ARG A 221 -18.91 -1.98 -1.74
CA ARG A 221 -20.14 -2.74 -1.52
C ARG A 221 -19.98 -3.82 -0.45
N LEU A 222 -19.31 -3.46 0.63
CA LEU A 222 -19.07 -4.30 1.81
C LEU A 222 -19.83 -3.72 3.01
N GLY A 223 -20.26 -4.58 3.93
CA GLY A 223 -20.89 -4.17 5.17
C GLY A 223 -19.89 -3.64 6.22
N SER A 224 -18.62 -4.02 6.09
CA SER A 224 -17.53 -3.57 6.97
C SER A 224 -16.19 -3.74 6.28
N VAL A 225 -15.16 -3.05 6.80
CA VAL A 225 -13.74 -3.30 6.51
C VAL A 225 -13.01 -3.65 7.79
N ASP A 226 -11.88 -4.33 7.71
CA ASP A 226 -11.14 -4.77 8.88
C ASP A 226 -10.33 -3.64 9.50
N GLY A 227 -9.74 -2.76 8.70
CA GLY A 227 -8.95 -1.65 9.21
C GLY A 227 -9.05 -0.39 8.39
N LEU A 228 -8.89 0.74 9.08
CA LEU A 228 -8.77 2.07 8.49
C LEU A 228 -7.39 2.64 8.77
N ARG A 229 -6.73 3.12 7.69
CA ARG A 229 -5.42 3.76 7.79
C ARG A 229 -5.53 5.25 7.57
N ILE A 230 -4.92 6.06 8.43
CA ILE A 230 -4.72 7.48 8.18
C ILE A 230 -3.74 7.60 7.02
N HIS A 231 -4.19 8.18 5.89
CA HIS A 231 -3.44 8.21 4.64
C HIS A 231 -2.67 9.51 4.48
N ASP A 232 -1.32 9.40 4.37
CA ASP A 232 -0.42 10.50 4.02
C ASP A 232 -0.65 11.81 4.82
N ALA A 233 -0.82 11.70 6.15
CA ALA A 233 -0.86 12.86 7.04
C ALA A 233 0.58 13.40 7.27
N GLU A 234 1.24 13.80 6.17
CA GLU A 234 2.67 14.05 6.07
C GLU A 234 3.00 15.55 5.90
N ASP A 235 2.12 16.41 6.37
CA ASP A 235 2.35 17.83 6.60
C ASP A 235 1.70 18.28 7.90
N GLU A 236 2.08 19.47 8.40
CA GLU A 236 1.62 19.96 9.69
C GLU A 236 0.10 20.19 9.74
N ALA A 237 -0.53 20.59 8.64
CA ALA A 237 -1.97 20.86 8.58
C ALA A 237 -2.77 19.55 8.64
N ARG A 238 -2.42 18.56 7.82
CA ARG A 238 -3.04 17.24 7.82
C ARG A 238 -2.80 16.52 9.15
N TYR A 239 -1.57 16.61 9.66
CA TYR A 239 -1.19 16.05 10.95
C TYR A 239 -2.04 16.63 12.08
N ALA A 240 -2.14 17.96 12.16
CA ALA A 240 -2.92 18.63 13.19
C ALA A 240 -4.42 18.27 13.11
N GLN A 241 -5.00 18.19 11.92
CA GLN A 241 -6.38 17.76 11.76
C GLN A 241 -6.56 16.28 12.18
N ALA A 242 -5.67 15.39 11.79
CA ALA A 242 -5.75 13.97 12.14
C ALA A 242 -5.63 13.77 13.66
N ASN A 243 -4.72 14.47 14.31
CA ASN A 243 -4.44 14.31 15.74
C ASN A 243 -5.36 15.22 16.59
N ALA A 244 -5.09 16.52 16.64
CA ALA A 244 -5.85 17.47 17.46
C ALA A 244 -7.28 17.75 16.93
N GLY A 245 -7.50 17.63 15.62
CA GLY A 245 -8.80 17.78 14.97
C GLY A 245 -9.75 16.57 15.13
N GLY A 246 -9.35 15.57 15.90
CA GLY A 246 -10.22 14.47 16.33
C GLY A 246 -10.28 13.28 15.36
N GLY A 247 -9.47 13.26 14.29
CA GLY A 247 -9.42 12.13 13.36
C GLY A 247 -9.04 10.81 14.04
N VAL A 248 -7.92 10.78 14.79
CA VAL A 248 -7.48 9.62 15.55
C VAL A 248 -8.55 9.19 16.56
N ALA A 249 -9.13 10.13 17.32
CA ALA A 249 -10.16 9.81 18.29
C ALA A 249 -11.41 9.19 17.65
N GLU A 250 -11.78 9.63 16.45
CA GLU A 250 -12.90 9.05 15.69
C GLU A 250 -12.61 7.61 15.26
N LEU A 251 -11.40 7.30 14.80
CA LEU A 251 -11.02 5.93 14.44
C LEU A 251 -11.02 5.00 15.66
N VAL A 252 -10.50 5.47 16.80
CA VAL A 252 -10.54 4.73 18.07
C VAL A 252 -12.00 4.44 18.47
N LYS A 253 -12.89 5.42 18.34
CA LYS A 253 -14.32 5.24 18.61
C LYS A 253 -14.96 4.22 17.66
N LEU A 254 -14.66 4.26 16.36
CA LEU A 254 -15.14 3.27 15.39
C LEU A 254 -14.69 1.84 15.76
N ARG A 255 -13.47 1.69 16.30
CA ARG A 255 -12.94 0.39 16.73
C ARG A 255 -13.52 -0.05 18.06
N ASP A 256 -13.43 0.78 19.09
CA ASP A 256 -13.64 0.37 20.49
C ASP A 256 -15.10 0.42 20.90
N ASP A 257 -15.82 1.48 20.53
CA ASP A 257 -17.20 1.71 20.93
C ASP A 257 -18.20 1.10 19.93
N GLU A 258 -18.00 1.37 18.64
CA GLU A 258 -18.96 0.98 17.60
C GLU A 258 -18.66 -0.39 16.99
N ARG A 259 -17.43 -0.89 17.14
CA ARG A 259 -16.94 -2.15 16.55
C ARG A 259 -17.18 -2.21 15.03
N ALA A 260 -17.17 -1.06 14.39
CA ALA A 260 -17.34 -0.91 12.94
C ALA A 260 -16.09 -1.31 12.16
N ILE A 261 -14.91 -1.26 12.80
CA ILE A 261 -13.62 -1.72 12.30
C ILE A 261 -12.91 -2.53 13.40
N ARG A 262 -11.87 -3.25 13.03
CA ARG A 262 -11.03 -4.06 13.96
C ARG A 262 -9.71 -3.39 14.26
N GLU A 263 -9.17 -2.60 13.32
CA GLU A 263 -7.83 -2.03 13.40
C GLU A 263 -7.83 -0.55 13.05
N VAL A 264 -7.16 0.25 13.89
CA VAL A 264 -6.75 1.62 13.61
C VAL A 264 -5.29 1.61 13.16
N SER A 265 -5.00 2.22 12.02
CA SER A 265 -3.70 2.10 11.39
C SER A 265 -3.20 3.43 10.81
N LEU A 266 -1.91 3.48 10.55
CA LEU A 266 -1.26 4.53 9.76
C LEU A 266 -0.90 3.98 8.38
N GLY A 267 -0.97 4.81 7.33
CA GLY A 267 -0.53 4.47 5.97
C GLY A 267 0.20 5.66 5.36
N MET A 268 1.53 5.70 5.54
CA MET A 268 2.37 6.86 5.23
C MET A 268 3.66 6.43 4.55
N ASN A 269 4.29 7.38 3.84
CA ASN A 269 5.61 7.22 3.21
C ASN A 269 6.70 7.83 4.09
N ASP A 270 6.40 8.88 4.85
CA ASP A 270 7.35 9.61 5.69
C ASP A 270 7.46 8.97 7.08
N ALA A 271 8.64 8.38 7.34
CA ALA A 271 8.93 7.71 8.60
C ALA A 271 8.91 8.66 9.82
N ALA A 272 9.26 9.95 9.64
CA ALA A 272 9.26 10.91 10.74
C ALA A 272 7.83 11.23 11.19
N PHE A 273 6.88 11.40 10.26
CA PHE A 273 5.47 11.59 10.60
C PHE A 273 4.84 10.34 11.22
N VAL A 274 5.19 9.14 10.73
CA VAL A 274 4.75 7.89 11.37
C VAL A 274 5.23 7.82 12.81
N ARG A 275 6.51 8.06 13.04
CA ARG A 275 7.10 8.04 14.38
C ARG A 275 6.42 9.06 15.29
N ARG A 276 6.23 10.29 14.83
CA ARG A 276 5.55 11.35 15.59
C ARG A 276 4.12 10.95 15.95
N MET A 277 3.34 10.35 15.03
CA MET A 277 2.01 9.83 15.33
C MET A 277 2.02 8.77 16.43
N LEU A 278 3.00 7.88 16.40
CA LEU A 278 3.16 6.87 17.46
C LEU A 278 3.51 7.52 18.80
N GLU A 279 4.42 8.49 18.82
CA GLU A 279 4.88 9.16 20.04
C GLU A 279 3.82 10.05 20.69
N ASP A 280 3.04 10.79 19.88
CA ASP A 280 2.02 11.73 20.34
C ASP A 280 0.72 11.04 20.78
N ASN A 281 0.57 9.74 20.56
CA ASN A 281 -0.61 8.98 20.93
C ASN A 281 -0.28 7.85 21.91
N PRO A 282 -1.18 7.55 22.86
CA PRO A 282 -0.95 6.47 23.83
C PRO A 282 -0.72 5.11 23.18
N PRO A 283 0.06 4.20 23.80
CA PRO A 283 0.12 2.80 23.38
C PRO A 283 -1.28 2.18 23.30
N GLY A 284 -1.52 1.38 22.26
CA GLY A 284 -2.83 0.78 21.98
C GLY A 284 -3.75 1.65 21.12
N THR A 285 -3.37 2.90 20.77
CA THR A 285 -4.12 3.73 19.81
C THR A 285 -4.08 3.10 18.41
N PHE A 286 -2.89 2.69 17.96
CA PHE A 286 -2.70 2.07 16.65
C PHE A 286 -2.40 0.59 16.79
N ASP A 287 -3.07 -0.23 15.97
CA ASP A 287 -2.88 -1.68 15.88
C ASP A 287 -1.81 -2.04 14.87
N SER A 288 -1.71 -1.24 13.80
CA SER A 288 -0.72 -1.46 12.76
C SER A 288 -0.25 -0.16 12.10
N VAL A 289 0.90 -0.24 11.43
CA VAL A 289 1.46 0.80 10.57
C VAL A 289 1.73 0.18 9.20
N MET A 290 1.22 0.80 8.13
CA MET A 290 1.71 0.55 6.79
C MET A 290 2.73 1.64 6.45
N MET A 291 3.99 1.25 6.38
CA MET A 291 5.10 2.11 6.00
C MET A 291 5.45 1.85 4.54
N ALA A 292 5.27 2.86 3.69
CA ALA A 292 5.44 2.72 2.25
C ALA A 292 6.76 3.36 1.80
N GLY A 293 7.66 2.52 1.23
CA GLY A 293 8.88 2.99 0.59
C GLY A 293 10.04 3.35 1.53
N ALA A 294 9.83 3.48 2.84
CA ALA A 294 10.87 3.87 3.80
C ALA A 294 11.68 2.70 4.40
N TRP A 295 11.36 1.44 3.98
CA TRP A 295 12.13 0.27 4.39
C TRP A 295 12.26 -0.73 3.25
N ASN A 296 13.33 -0.62 2.49
CA ASN A 296 13.68 -1.51 1.39
C ASN A 296 15.21 -1.49 1.16
N LEU A 297 15.69 -2.13 0.09
CA LEU A 297 17.13 -2.19 -0.20
C LEU A 297 17.77 -0.84 -0.54
N LEU A 298 16.98 0.17 -0.92
CA LEU A 298 17.46 1.51 -1.31
C LEU A 298 17.23 2.56 -0.24
N ASP A 299 16.27 2.32 0.66
CA ASP A 299 15.84 3.28 1.68
C ASP A 299 15.60 2.53 2.99
N GLN A 300 16.22 2.98 4.07
CA GLN A 300 16.14 2.38 5.40
C GLN A 300 15.81 3.43 6.48
N ASP A 301 15.24 4.57 6.10
CA ASP A 301 14.87 5.65 7.03
C ASP A 301 13.81 5.20 8.05
N GLY A 302 13.05 4.14 7.73
CA GLY A 302 12.04 3.55 8.61
C GLY A 302 12.58 2.74 9.80
N GLY A 303 13.90 2.58 9.97
CA GLY A 303 14.47 1.74 11.04
C GLY A 303 14.00 2.09 12.44
N ASP A 304 13.95 3.38 12.77
CA ASP A 304 13.48 3.87 14.08
C ASP A 304 11.98 3.59 14.29
N VAL A 305 11.17 3.63 13.20
CA VAL A 305 9.75 3.29 13.26
C VAL A 305 9.55 1.82 13.55
N LEU A 306 10.34 0.93 12.91
CA LEU A 306 10.27 -0.51 13.18
C LEU A 306 10.53 -0.81 14.65
N TRP A 307 11.56 -0.20 15.22
CA TRP A 307 11.89 -0.35 16.63
C TRP A 307 10.78 0.17 17.56
N GLU A 308 10.21 1.34 17.25
CA GLU A 308 9.12 1.91 18.03
C GLU A 308 7.85 1.06 17.96
N CYS A 309 7.52 0.52 16.78
CA CYS A 309 6.40 -0.40 16.61
C CYS A 309 6.59 -1.69 17.42
N GLU A 310 7.79 -2.29 17.39
CA GLU A 310 8.10 -3.46 18.20
C GLU A 310 7.92 -3.18 19.70
N ARG A 311 8.45 -2.06 20.18
CA ARG A 311 8.35 -1.64 21.59
C ARG A 311 6.89 -1.44 22.05
N ARG A 312 5.99 -1.01 21.13
CA ARG A 312 4.57 -0.76 21.40
C ARG A 312 3.66 -1.94 21.09
N GLY A 313 4.18 -3.01 20.49
CA GLY A 313 3.38 -4.13 20.02
C GLY A 313 2.50 -3.79 18.81
N VAL A 314 2.91 -2.80 17.99
CA VAL A 314 2.22 -2.36 16.78
C VAL A 314 2.72 -3.20 15.60
N ALA A 315 1.81 -3.80 14.83
CA ALA A 315 2.18 -4.57 13.65
C ALA A 315 2.70 -3.67 12.52
N VAL A 316 3.72 -4.12 11.76
CA VAL A 316 4.24 -3.38 10.61
C VAL A 316 3.88 -4.09 9.31
N HIS A 317 3.19 -3.37 8.43
CA HIS A 317 2.92 -3.76 7.05
C HIS A 317 3.89 -2.99 6.15
N ASN A 318 4.98 -3.63 5.75
CA ASN A 318 6.00 -2.99 4.92
C ASN A 318 5.55 -2.97 3.46
N ALA A 319 5.32 -1.79 2.89
CA ALA A 319 4.88 -1.56 1.53
C ALA A 319 5.97 -0.86 0.70
N GLY A 320 5.83 -0.87 -0.63
CA GLY A 320 6.81 -0.25 -1.52
C GLY A 320 8.18 -0.93 -1.51
N ILE A 321 8.24 -2.20 -1.12
CA ILE A 321 9.48 -3.00 -0.98
C ILE A 321 10.28 -3.10 -2.28
N PHE A 322 9.64 -2.93 -3.43
CA PHE A 322 10.28 -2.91 -4.75
C PHE A 322 10.63 -1.51 -5.24
N ALA A 323 10.57 -0.47 -4.37
CA ALA A 323 10.91 0.91 -4.68
C ALA A 323 10.21 1.42 -5.95
N SER A 324 8.87 1.36 -5.99
CA SER A 324 8.02 1.70 -7.16
C SER A 324 8.33 0.87 -8.42
N GLY A 325 8.95 -0.29 -8.26
CA GLY A 325 9.33 -1.21 -9.33
C GLY A 325 10.80 -1.14 -9.73
N LEU A 326 11.56 -0.16 -9.28
CA LEU A 326 12.97 0.01 -9.66
C LEU A 326 13.81 -1.24 -9.36
N LEU A 327 13.63 -1.87 -8.21
CA LEU A 327 14.37 -3.07 -7.79
C LEU A 327 14.05 -4.33 -8.61
N VAL A 328 13.01 -4.29 -9.44
CA VAL A 328 12.59 -5.40 -10.31
C VAL A 328 12.62 -5.01 -11.79
N GLY A 329 13.41 -4.00 -12.15
CA GLY A 329 13.62 -3.59 -13.55
C GLY A 329 12.61 -2.58 -14.08
N GLY A 330 11.79 -1.97 -13.23
CA GLY A 330 10.94 -0.83 -13.57
C GLY A 330 11.73 0.48 -13.70
N SER A 331 11.06 1.53 -14.13
CA SER A 331 11.67 2.86 -14.36
C SER A 331 11.21 3.93 -13.35
N HIS A 332 10.37 3.59 -12.37
CA HIS A 332 9.84 4.53 -11.40
C HIS A 332 10.52 4.36 -10.04
N TYR A 333 10.76 5.48 -9.36
CA TYR A 333 11.23 5.53 -7.97
C TYR A 333 10.46 6.61 -7.21
N LYS A 334 9.95 6.29 -6.02
CA LYS A 334 9.11 7.19 -5.21
C LYS A 334 8.01 7.88 -6.06
N TYR A 335 7.32 7.09 -6.89
CA TYR A 335 6.23 7.49 -7.79
C TYR A 335 6.62 8.41 -8.96
N ALA A 336 7.89 8.72 -9.15
CA ALA A 336 8.41 9.49 -10.28
C ALA A 336 9.20 8.59 -11.27
N PRO A 337 9.22 8.93 -12.58
CA PRO A 337 10.04 8.24 -13.59
C PRO A 337 11.52 8.32 -13.29
#